data_caa09a03b6f35a2b489c7d3f1dc1937b
#
_entry.id   caa09a03b6f35a2b489c7d3f1dc1937b
#
_cell.length_a   1.000
_cell.length_b   1.000
_cell.length_c   1.000
_cell.angle_alpha   90.00
_cell.angle_beta   90.00
_cell.angle_gamma   90.00
#
_symmetry.space_group_name_H-M   'P 1'
#
loop_
_entity.id
_entity.type
_entity.pdbx_description
1 polymer ?
#
loop_
_entity_poly.entity_id
_entity_poly.type
_entity_poly.pdbx_seq_one_letter_code
_entity_poly.pdbx_strand_id
1 'polypeptide(L)'
;MITGTKLVIGVITALLGFAATTSALNAPNSQPASTIPSTVYVPYSVPAPTTTVNVDSCTIVGTLLALEGLPKAEMETALKVAYRESRCTHDAFNASDTNGGSAGFFQLNYFWCKPSTYWPTGWLQAQGILDDCAQLFDPQINVRAAVAIWRNSGWLPWKTAN
;
A
#
# COMPACT_ATOMS: atom_id res chain seq x y z
N MET A 1 -48.10 -29.15 -5.28
CA MET A 1 -48.28 -28.24 -6.43
C MET A 1 -48.24 -26.82 -5.92
N ILE A 2 -47.12 -26.13 -6.11
CA ILE A 2 -46.99 -24.69 -5.82
C ILE A 2 -46.23 -24.11 -7.01
N THR A 3 -46.96 -23.31 -7.81
CA THR A 3 -46.49 -22.66 -9.02
C THR A 3 -45.62 -21.44 -8.67
N GLY A 4 -44.37 -21.45 -9.08
CA GLY A 4 -43.43 -20.33 -8.92
C GLY A 4 -43.67 -19.26 -10.00
N THR A 5 -43.97 -18.05 -9.59
CA THR A 5 -44.12 -16.87 -10.46
C THR A 5 -42.71 -16.31 -10.78
N LYS A 6 -42.36 -16.28 -12.07
CA LYS A 6 -41.14 -15.63 -12.58
C LYS A 6 -41.39 -14.13 -12.73
N LEU A 7 -40.64 -13.33 -11.96
CA LEU A 7 -40.61 -11.87 -12.12
C LEU A 7 -39.59 -11.51 -13.20
N VAL A 8 -40.04 -10.93 -14.31
CA VAL A 8 -39.20 -10.37 -15.38
C VAL A 8 -39.00 -8.89 -15.08
N ILE A 9 -37.79 -8.49 -14.79
CA ILE A 9 -37.41 -7.07 -14.63
C ILE A 9 -36.89 -6.57 -15.96
N GLY A 10 -37.67 -5.66 -16.59
CA GLY A 10 -37.30 -5.00 -17.82
C GLY A 10 -36.22 -3.94 -17.59
N VAL A 11 -35.17 -3.98 -18.40
CA VAL A 11 -34.12 -2.96 -18.46
C VAL A 11 -34.60 -1.83 -19.36
N ILE A 12 -34.79 -0.63 -18.82
CA ILE A 12 -35.05 0.59 -19.59
C ILE A 12 -33.72 1.27 -19.89
N THR A 13 -33.33 1.24 -21.16
CA THR A 13 -32.15 1.96 -21.68
C THR A 13 -32.58 3.37 -22.05
N ALA A 14 -32.18 4.37 -21.27
CA ALA A 14 -32.35 5.79 -21.61
C ALA A 14 -31.10 6.27 -22.39
N LEU A 15 -31.29 6.53 -23.68
CA LEU A 15 -30.34 7.21 -24.55
C LEU A 15 -30.50 8.73 -24.35
N LEU A 16 -29.53 9.37 -23.68
CA LEU A 16 -29.42 10.82 -23.65
C LEU A 16 -28.41 11.26 -24.74
N GLY A 17 -28.93 11.81 -25.84
CA GLY A 17 -28.15 12.46 -26.86
C GLY A 17 -27.59 13.81 -26.38
N PHE A 18 -26.29 13.99 -26.40
CA PHE A 18 -25.67 15.30 -26.23
C PHE A 18 -25.45 15.95 -27.60
N ALA A 19 -26.15 17.04 -27.88
CA ALA A 19 -25.93 17.90 -29.01
C ALA A 19 -24.71 18.81 -28.70
N ALA A 20 -23.64 18.70 -29.49
CA ALA A 20 -22.50 19.58 -29.44
C ALA A 20 -22.82 20.88 -30.22
N THR A 21 -22.92 22.00 -29.53
CA THR A 21 -22.96 23.33 -30.15
C THR A 21 -21.54 23.89 -30.22
N THR A 22 -21.01 23.96 -31.42
CA THR A 22 -19.77 24.68 -31.74
C THR A 22 -20.05 26.17 -31.86
N SER A 23 -19.57 26.98 -30.91
CA SER A 23 -19.54 28.43 -31.04
C SER A 23 -18.10 28.86 -31.34
N ALA A 24 -17.87 29.27 -32.58
CA ALA A 24 -16.66 29.94 -32.97
C ALA A 24 -16.75 31.41 -32.57
N LEU A 25 -15.84 31.89 -31.74
CA LEU A 25 -15.59 33.31 -31.53
C LEU A 25 -14.14 33.62 -31.84
N ASN A 26 -13.95 34.14 -33.06
CA ASN A 26 -12.74 34.86 -33.48
C ASN A 26 -12.73 36.24 -32.81
N ALA A 27 -11.72 36.54 -32.01
CA ALA A 27 -11.31 37.90 -31.71
C ALA A 27 -9.78 37.98 -31.68
N PRO A 28 -9.15 38.82 -32.51
CA PRO A 28 -7.73 39.08 -32.39
C PRO A 28 -7.51 40.10 -31.26
N ASN A 29 -7.02 39.62 -30.13
CA ASN A 29 -6.57 40.50 -29.04
C ASN A 29 -5.08 40.71 -29.18
N SER A 30 -4.71 41.82 -29.83
CA SER A 30 -3.33 42.33 -29.89
C SER A 30 -2.96 42.93 -28.53
N GLN A 31 -2.39 42.11 -27.67
CA GLN A 31 -1.83 42.53 -26.40
C GLN A 31 -0.43 43.15 -26.63
N PRO A 32 -0.11 44.37 -26.14
CA PRO A 32 1.19 44.95 -26.28
C PRO A 32 2.24 44.10 -25.55
N ALA A 33 3.36 43.86 -26.22
CA ALA A 33 4.50 43.14 -25.69
C ALA A 33 5.03 43.85 -24.41
N SER A 34 4.78 43.27 -23.26
CA SER A 34 5.39 43.66 -21.98
C SER A 34 6.84 43.20 -22.02
N THR A 35 7.77 44.12 -22.16
CA THR A 35 9.21 43.85 -21.99
C THR A 35 9.50 43.62 -20.52
N ILE A 36 9.51 42.34 -20.15
CA ILE A 36 9.97 41.91 -18.81
C ILE A 36 11.50 42.07 -18.82
N PRO A 37 12.11 42.79 -17.85
CA PRO A 37 13.55 42.83 -17.72
C PRO A 37 14.08 41.42 -17.48
N SER A 38 15.03 41.00 -18.31
CA SER A 38 15.70 39.70 -18.18
C SER A 38 16.51 39.71 -16.88
N THR A 39 15.90 39.23 -15.82
CA THR A 39 16.64 38.95 -14.58
C THR A 39 17.57 37.77 -14.85
N VAL A 40 18.88 38.04 -14.79
CA VAL A 40 19.92 37.03 -14.88
C VAL A 40 19.64 35.99 -13.76
N TYR A 41 19.16 34.82 -14.17
CA TYR A 41 19.01 33.69 -13.25
C TYR A 41 20.41 33.17 -12.92
N VAL A 42 20.91 33.50 -11.72
CA VAL A 42 22.10 32.86 -11.16
C VAL A 42 21.63 31.54 -10.57
N PRO A 43 22.05 30.38 -11.13
CA PRO A 43 21.68 29.10 -10.57
C PRO A 43 22.28 28.99 -9.17
N TYR A 44 21.43 29.05 -8.16
CA TYR A 44 21.82 28.75 -6.79
C TYR A 44 22.08 27.24 -6.71
N SER A 45 23.36 26.87 -6.71
CA SER A 45 23.76 25.49 -6.44
C SER A 45 23.55 25.22 -4.95
N VAL A 46 22.43 24.60 -4.60
CA VAL A 46 22.28 24.00 -3.28
C VAL A 46 23.29 22.84 -3.19
N PRO A 47 24.30 22.90 -2.32
CA PRO A 47 25.17 21.72 -2.11
C PRO A 47 24.25 20.60 -1.62
N ALA A 48 24.26 19.48 -2.35
CA ALA A 48 23.56 18.27 -1.93
C ALA A 48 24.01 17.91 -0.51
N PRO A 49 23.11 17.68 0.44
CA PRO A 49 23.47 17.26 1.77
C PRO A 49 24.19 15.89 1.66
N THR A 50 25.50 15.89 1.83
CA THR A 50 26.35 14.68 1.82
C THR A 50 26.34 14.01 3.19
N THR A 51 25.22 14.03 3.88
CA THR A 51 25.04 13.25 5.08
C THR A 51 24.34 11.96 4.68
N THR A 52 25.10 10.92 4.41
CA THR A 52 24.58 9.56 4.46
C THR A 52 24.20 9.30 5.92
N VAL A 53 22.97 9.61 6.26
CA VAL A 53 22.37 9.16 7.52
C VAL A 53 22.27 7.64 7.36
N ASN A 54 23.17 6.92 8.05
CA ASN A 54 23.05 5.48 8.18
C ASN A 54 21.85 5.21 9.10
N VAL A 55 20.64 5.24 8.51
CA VAL A 55 19.41 4.94 9.23
C VAL A 55 19.41 3.44 9.45
N ASP A 56 19.51 3.04 10.71
CA ASP A 56 19.34 1.64 11.09
C ASP A 56 18.02 1.10 10.50
N SER A 57 18.08 -0.07 9.87
CA SER A 57 16.91 -0.69 9.23
C SER A 57 15.70 -0.81 10.17
N CYS A 58 15.93 -1.02 11.46
CA CYS A 58 14.87 -1.06 12.46
C CYS A 58 14.24 0.31 12.73
N THR A 59 14.97 1.42 12.52
CA THR A 59 14.39 2.78 12.57
C THR A 59 13.37 2.98 11.46
N ILE A 60 13.61 2.42 10.27
CA ILE A 60 12.65 2.44 9.16
C ILE A 60 11.38 1.69 9.56
N VAL A 61 11.51 0.49 10.11
CA VAL A 61 10.37 -0.30 10.61
C VAL A 61 9.57 0.49 11.65
N GLY A 62 10.24 1.11 12.63
CA GLY A 62 9.59 1.93 13.66
C GLY A 62 8.79 3.10 13.09
N THR A 63 9.34 3.78 12.09
CA THR A 63 8.66 4.88 11.39
C THR A 63 7.41 4.38 10.67
N LEU A 64 7.52 3.29 9.92
CA LEU A 64 6.39 2.69 9.19
C LEU A 64 5.30 2.20 10.14
N LEU A 65 5.65 1.55 11.26
CA LEU A 65 4.70 1.12 12.29
C LEU A 65 3.90 2.30 12.86
N ALA A 66 4.57 3.42 13.12
CA ALA A 66 3.92 4.63 13.60
C ALA A 66 2.95 5.22 12.55
N LEU A 67 3.35 5.23 11.26
CA LEU A 67 2.50 5.68 10.16
C LEU A 67 1.27 4.78 9.96
N GLU A 68 1.41 3.46 10.16
CA GLU A 68 0.28 2.51 10.10
C GLU A 68 -0.56 2.50 11.40
N GLY A 69 -0.25 3.37 12.36
CA GLY A 69 -1.04 3.60 13.57
C GLY A 69 -0.95 2.46 14.59
N LEU A 70 0.21 1.82 14.70
CA LEU A 70 0.46 0.89 15.80
C LEU A 70 0.52 1.67 17.12
N PRO A 71 -0.19 1.25 18.19
CA PRO A 71 -0.12 1.90 19.49
C PRO A 71 1.31 1.95 20.03
N LYS A 72 1.67 3.08 20.66
CA LYS A 72 3.01 3.29 21.22
C LYS A 72 3.42 2.18 22.20
N ALA A 73 2.46 1.64 22.95
CA ALA A 73 2.70 0.55 23.92
C ALA A 73 3.16 -0.75 23.23
N GLU A 74 2.83 -0.95 21.94
CA GLU A 74 3.18 -2.15 21.18
C GLU A 74 4.49 -2.02 20.38
N MET A 75 5.03 -0.81 20.31
CA MET A 75 6.16 -0.50 19.44
C MET A 75 7.42 -1.32 19.77
N GLU A 76 7.73 -1.46 21.06
CA GLU A 76 8.90 -2.23 21.49
C GLU A 76 8.76 -3.71 21.11
N THR A 77 7.57 -4.28 21.31
CA THR A 77 7.28 -5.66 20.93
C THR A 77 7.39 -5.86 19.43
N ALA A 78 6.81 -4.94 18.64
CA ALA A 78 6.88 -4.99 17.19
C ALA A 78 8.33 -4.96 16.67
N LEU A 79 9.16 -4.07 17.20
CA LEU A 79 10.57 -3.98 16.81
C LEU A 79 11.36 -5.24 17.18
N LYS A 80 11.10 -5.82 18.37
CA LYS A 80 11.69 -7.11 18.77
C LYS A 80 11.29 -8.24 17.81
N VAL A 81 10.03 -8.27 17.39
CA VAL A 81 9.53 -9.24 16.40
C VAL A 81 10.26 -9.05 15.09
N ALA A 82 10.24 -7.85 14.49
CA ALA A 82 10.89 -7.59 13.21
C ALA A 82 12.41 -7.92 13.25
N TYR A 83 13.08 -7.58 14.33
CA TYR A 83 14.50 -7.92 14.51
C TYR A 83 14.73 -9.43 14.60
N ARG A 84 13.91 -10.16 15.33
CA ARG A 84 14.00 -11.62 15.46
C ARG A 84 13.74 -12.32 14.14
N GLU A 85 12.71 -11.89 13.41
CA GLU A 85 12.23 -12.53 12.19
C GLU A 85 13.18 -12.29 10.99
N SER A 86 13.68 -11.07 10.81
CA SER A 86 14.43 -10.70 9.62
C SER A 86 15.68 -9.86 9.87
N ARG A 87 16.00 -9.51 11.11
CA ARG A 87 16.97 -8.45 11.43
C ARG A 87 16.58 -7.11 10.79
N CYS A 88 15.29 -6.85 10.69
CA CYS A 88 14.71 -5.68 10.02
C CYS A 88 15.14 -5.59 8.54
N THR A 89 15.19 -6.70 7.84
CA THR A 89 15.54 -6.78 6.42
C THR A 89 14.26 -6.96 5.60
N HIS A 90 13.95 -6.01 4.71
CA HIS A 90 12.67 -6.01 3.98
C HIS A 90 12.57 -7.08 2.90
N ASP A 91 13.68 -7.48 2.30
CA ASP A 91 13.78 -8.50 1.25
C ASP A 91 14.11 -9.90 1.79
N ALA A 92 14.05 -10.07 3.11
CA ALA A 92 14.23 -11.38 3.73
C ALA A 92 13.15 -12.36 3.27
N PHE A 93 13.57 -13.57 2.88
CA PHE A 93 12.66 -14.63 2.45
C PHE A 93 13.07 -15.99 3.00
N ASN A 94 12.18 -16.65 3.71
CA ASN A 94 12.33 -18.03 4.15
C ASN A 94 11.49 -18.96 3.28
N ALA A 95 12.10 -19.52 2.24
CA ALA A 95 11.43 -20.45 1.32
C ALA A 95 11.09 -21.81 1.96
N SER A 96 11.72 -22.15 3.08
CA SER A 96 11.52 -23.44 3.76
C SER A 96 10.30 -23.43 4.69
N ASP A 97 9.69 -22.26 4.90
CA ASP A 97 8.48 -22.15 5.70
C ASP A 97 7.27 -22.73 4.98
N THR A 98 6.28 -23.16 5.76
CA THR A 98 5.02 -23.71 5.24
C THR A 98 4.29 -22.74 4.31
N ASN A 99 3.32 -23.22 3.56
CA ASN A 99 2.50 -22.43 2.63
C ASN A 99 3.27 -21.73 1.50
N GLY A 100 4.55 -22.07 1.30
CA GLY A 100 5.39 -21.52 0.23
C GLY A 100 6.28 -20.37 0.66
N GLY A 101 6.44 -20.18 1.95
CA GLY A 101 7.43 -19.27 2.52
C GLY A 101 6.87 -18.13 3.36
N SER A 102 7.80 -17.36 3.91
CA SER A 102 7.55 -16.15 4.69
C SER A 102 8.44 -15.01 4.20
N ALA A 103 7.91 -13.79 4.16
CA ALA A 103 8.56 -12.65 3.49
C ALA A 103 8.60 -11.37 4.34
N GLY A 104 9.65 -10.58 4.11
CA GLY A 104 9.82 -9.21 4.56
C GLY A 104 10.18 -9.06 6.03
N PHE A 105 10.05 -7.84 6.54
CA PHE A 105 10.45 -7.47 7.92
C PHE A 105 9.89 -8.39 8.99
N PHE A 106 8.61 -8.74 8.87
CA PHE A 106 7.87 -9.53 9.86
C PHE A 106 7.78 -11.00 9.48
N GLN A 107 8.47 -11.46 8.44
CA GLN A 107 8.40 -12.82 7.92
C GLN A 107 6.95 -13.32 7.84
N LEU A 108 6.12 -12.55 7.11
CA LEU A 108 4.72 -12.88 6.97
C LEU A 108 4.56 -14.12 6.12
N ASN A 109 4.01 -15.19 6.73
CA ASN A 109 3.77 -16.45 6.04
C ASN A 109 2.74 -16.27 4.92
N TYR A 110 2.97 -16.88 3.78
CA TYR A 110 2.09 -16.81 2.62
C TYR A 110 0.70 -17.40 2.88
N PHE A 111 0.49 -18.07 4.01
CA PHE A 111 -0.86 -18.40 4.50
C PHE A 111 -1.81 -17.18 4.47
N TRP A 112 -1.31 -16.01 4.82
CA TRP A 112 -2.12 -14.78 4.91
C TRP A 112 -2.53 -14.19 3.55
N CYS A 113 -1.78 -14.50 2.50
CA CYS A 113 -2.02 -13.94 1.17
C CYS A 113 -2.37 -14.98 0.10
N LYS A 114 -2.37 -16.27 0.42
CA LYS A 114 -2.81 -17.32 -0.50
C LYS A 114 -4.29 -17.65 -0.36
N PRO A 115 -4.93 -18.07 -1.44
CA PRO A 115 -6.30 -18.56 -1.39
C PRO A 115 -6.47 -19.71 -0.39
N SER A 116 -7.59 -19.70 0.32
CA SER A 116 -7.99 -20.75 1.25
C SER A 116 -9.50 -20.99 1.14
N THR A 117 -10.00 -22.02 1.81
CA THR A 117 -11.44 -22.29 1.88
C THR A 117 -12.24 -21.13 2.46
N TYR A 118 -11.67 -20.39 3.42
CA TYR A 118 -12.33 -19.26 4.07
C TYR A 118 -12.13 -17.93 3.34
N TRP A 119 -11.00 -17.80 2.61
CA TRP A 119 -10.59 -16.59 1.92
C TRP A 119 -10.16 -16.95 0.49
N PRO A 120 -11.10 -16.98 -0.48
CA PRO A 120 -10.82 -17.43 -1.85
C PRO A 120 -9.73 -16.66 -2.57
N THR A 121 -9.48 -15.40 -2.18
CA THR A 121 -8.41 -14.56 -2.73
C THR A 121 -7.20 -14.43 -1.80
N GLY A 122 -7.29 -14.92 -0.58
CA GLY A 122 -6.34 -14.66 0.50
C GLY A 122 -6.89 -13.63 1.50
N TRP A 123 -6.49 -13.74 2.78
CA TRP A 123 -7.00 -12.86 3.82
C TRP A 123 -6.54 -11.41 3.64
N LEU A 124 -5.26 -11.18 3.33
CA LEU A 124 -4.71 -9.83 3.12
C LEU A 124 -5.34 -9.14 1.91
N GLN A 125 -5.63 -9.88 0.84
CA GLN A 125 -6.36 -9.36 -0.33
C GLN A 125 -7.79 -8.99 0.05
N ALA A 126 -8.47 -9.83 0.83
CA ALA A 126 -9.82 -9.55 1.29
C ALA A 126 -9.88 -8.32 2.22
N GLN A 127 -8.77 -7.96 2.88
CA GLN A 127 -8.64 -6.71 3.65
C GLN A 127 -8.22 -5.51 2.78
N GLY A 128 -7.98 -5.69 1.49
CA GLY A 128 -7.54 -4.62 0.59
C GLY A 128 -6.11 -4.10 0.89
N ILE A 129 -5.26 -4.96 1.46
CA ILE A 129 -3.90 -4.58 1.87
C ILE A 129 -2.90 -4.77 0.74
N LEU A 130 -3.08 -5.83 -0.04
CA LEU A 130 -2.25 -6.18 -1.19
C LEU A 130 -3.08 -6.96 -2.22
N ASP A 131 -2.57 -7.05 -3.45
CA ASP A 131 -3.18 -7.81 -4.55
C ASP A 131 -2.47 -9.15 -4.76
N ASP A 132 -1.16 -9.20 -4.47
CA ASP A 132 -0.30 -10.37 -4.66
C ASP A 132 0.69 -10.54 -3.50
N CYS A 133 1.03 -11.81 -3.18
CA CYS A 133 1.97 -12.13 -2.11
C CYS A 133 3.38 -11.53 -2.32
N ALA A 134 3.81 -11.29 -3.56
CA ALA A 134 5.08 -10.66 -3.86
C ALA A 134 5.18 -9.21 -3.29
N GLN A 135 4.06 -8.54 -3.09
CA GLN A 135 4.02 -7.22 -2.48
C GLN A 135 4.44 -7.23 -0.99
N LEU A 136 4.53 -8.39 -0.34
CA LEU A 136 5.09 -8.50 1.01
C LEU A 136 6.58 -8.16 1.10
N PHE A 137 7.29 -8.02 -0.02
CA PHE A 137 8.65 -7.48 -0.06
C PHE A 137 8.69 -5.95 -0.08
N ASP A 138 7.56 -5.28 -0.33
CA ASP A 138 7.46 -3.83 -0.16
C ASP A 138 7.45 -3.48 1.33
N PRO A 139 8.36 -2.60 1.79
CA PRO A 139 8.49 -2.22 3.20
C PRO A 139 7.19 -1.73 3.84
N GLN A 140 6.46 -0.87 3.15
CA GLN A 140 5.23 -0.28 3.67
C GLN A 140 4.08 -1.28 3.69
N ILE A 141 3.94 -2.07 2.63
CA ILE A 141 2.90 -3.11 2.55
C ILE A 141 3.16 -4.19 3.60
N ASN A 142 4.42 -4.60 3.81
CA ASN A 142 4.76 -5.59 4.83
C ASN A 142 4.38 -5.12 6.24
N VAL A 143 4.72 -3.88 6.59
CA VAL A 143 4.37 -3.31 7.90
C VAL A 143 2.86 -3.14 8.05
N ARG A 144 2.16 -2.65 7.01
CA ARG A 144 0.69 -2.55 7.01
C ARG A 144 0.03 -3.90 7.22
N ALA A 145 0.50 -4.92 6.53
CA ALA A 145 0.02 -6.30 6.68
C ALA A 145 0.26 -6.82 8.10
N ALA A 146 1.46 -6.60 8.66
CA ALA A 146 1.79 -6.99 10.03
C ALA A 146 0.87 -6.31 11.05
N VAL A 147 0.62 -5.01 10.91
CA VAL A 147 -0.30 -4.25 11.79
C VAL A 147 -1.73 -4.77 11.67
N ALA A 148 -2.19 -5.11 10.47
CA ALA A 148 -3.52 -5.69 10.27
C ALA A 148 -3.65 -7.07 10.92
N ILE A 149 -2.64 -7.94 10.77
CA ILE A 149 -2.59 -9.26 11.41
C ILE A 149 -2.56 -9.10 12.93
N TRP A 150 -1.75 -8.16 13.45
CA TRP A 150 -1.72 -7.85 14.87
C TRP A 150 -3.08 -7.38 15.40
N ARG A 151 -3.80 -6.51 14.69
CA ARG A 151 -5.16 -6.09 15.06
C ARG A 151 -6.16 -7.24 15.12
N ASN A 152 -5.97 -8.23 14.25
CA ASN A 152 -6.84 -9.42 14.19
C ASN A 152 -6.51 -10.47 15.27
N SER A 153 -5.23 -10.68 15.58
CA SER A 153 -4.76 -11.85 16.33
C SER A 153 -3.72 -11.51 17.41
N GLY A 154 -3.42 -10.23 17.66
CA GLY A 154 -2.31 -9.82 18.52
C GLY A 154 -0.98 -10.36 17.99
N TRP A 155 -0.04 -10.62 18.88
CA TRP A 155 1.28 -11.17 18.52
C TRP A 155 1.30 -12.71 18.45
N LEU A 156 0.14 -13.38 18.49
CA LEU A 156 0.06 -14.84 18.44
C LEU A 156 0.76 -15.47 17.23
N PRO A 157 0.62 -14.93 16.00
CA PRO A 157 1.27 -15.51 14.82
C PRO A 157 2.80 -15.56 14.91
N TRP A 158 3.41 -14.69 15.73
CA TRP A 158 4.86 -14.60 15.92
C TRP A 158 5.35 -15.22 17.23
N LYS A 159 4.46 -15.84 18.01
CA LYS A 159 4.88 -16.63 19.16
C LYS A 159 5.46 -17.94 18.63
N THR A 160 6.77 -18.13 18.85
CA THR A 160 7.36 -19.45 18.69
C THR A 160 6.65 -20.40 19.65
N ALA A 161 6.20 -21.55 19.14
CA ALA A 161 5.83 -22.66 20.01
C ALA A 161 7.11 -23.02 20.79
N ASN A 162 7.09 -22.75 22.10
CA ASN A 162 8.13 -23.23 23.03
C ASN A 162 7.95 -24.72 23.23
#